data_9fc4373110c9b64121adfeeb64575c39
#
_entry.id   9fc4373110c9b64121adfeeb64575c39
#
_cell.length_a   1.000
_cell.length_b   1.000
_cell.length_c   1.000
_cell.angle_alpha   90.00
_cell.angle_beta   90.00
_cell.angle_gamma   90.00
#
_symmetry.space_group_name_H-M   'P 1'
#
loop_
_entity.id
_entity.type
_entity.pdbx_description
1 polymer ?
#
loop_
_entity_poly.entity_id
_entity_poly.type
_entity_poly.pdbx_seq_one_letter_code
_entity_poly.pdbx_strand_id
1 'polypeptide(L)'
;MNCYYIRHLDTDSLAQQLVPFMAQSGFDVTAADMRPIVPLVQERLKTLSEIVERTDFFFQDQLDYDAVLLVGKKMSAAESLADLLRTREALAALPTFEAVLMETPMRDLVAELGLKAGQLFGIVRVAVTGKKVAPPLFDTMEVLGQSRCLERADRAIEKLASLAL
;
A
#
# COMPACT_ATOMS: atom_id res chain seq x y z
N MET A 1 -19.64 -16.76 -5.85
CA MET A 1 -18.53 -17.12 -6.77
C MET A 1 -17.37 -17.62 -5.92
N ASN A 2 -16.81 -18.76 -6.22
CA ASN A 2 -15.73 -19.33 -5.41
C ASN A 2 -14.34 -18.87 -5.90
N CYS A 3 -13.35 -19.04 -5.05
CA CYS A 3 -11.98 -18.58 -5.33
C CYS A 3 -11.36 -19.23 -6.58
N TYR A 4 -11.72 -20.47 -6.89
CA TYR A 4 -11.25 -21.16 -8.10
C TYR A 4 -11.68 -20.39 -9.36
N TYR A 5 -12.94 -20.03 -9.44
CA TYR A 5 -13.49 -19.31 -10.59
C TYR A 5 -12.85 -17.92 -10.73
N ILE A 6 -12.70 -17.19 -9.62
CA ILE A 6 -12.07 -15.86 -9.61
C ILE A 6 -10.64 -15.93 -10.14
N ARG A 7 -9.87 -16.91 -9.73
CA ARG A 7 -8.47 -17.07 -10.15
C ARG A 7 -8.29 -17.38 -11.64
N HIS A 8 -9.31 -17.91 -12.27
CA HIS A 8 -9.28 -18.30 -13.68
C HIS A 8 -9.88 -17.29 -14.63
N LEU A 9 -10.48 -16.20 -14.11
CA LEU A 9 -10.97 -15.10 -14.94
C LEU A 9 -9.81 -14.30 -15.50
N ASP A 10 -9.95 -13.81 -16.72
CA ASP A 10 -9.03 -12.82 -17.26
C ASP A 10 -9.18 -11.47 -16.53
N THR A 11 -8.14 -10.63 -16.59
CA THR A 11 -8.09 -9.36 -15.88
C THR A 11 -9.27 -8.45 -16.23
N ASP A 12 -9.62 -8.33 -17.49
CA ASP A 12 -10.69 -7.44 -17.93
C ASP A 12 -12.07 -7.91 -17.44
N SER A 13 -12.34 -9.21 -17.55
CA SER A 13 -13.59 -9.80 -17.07
C SER A 13 -13.74 -9.62 -15.56
N LEU A 14 -12.68 -9.87 -14.80
CA LEU A 14 -12.71 -9.72 -13.36
C LEU A 14 -12.86 -8.24 -12.97
N ALA A 15 -12.15 -7.33 -13.63
CA ALA A 15 -12.27 -5.90 -13.40
C ALA A 15 -13.73 -5.44 -13.57
N GLN A 16 -14.38 -5.86 -14.64
CA GLN A 16 -15.79 -5.51 -14.89
C GLN A 16 -16.71 -6.06 -13.80
N GLN A 17 -16.48 -7.27 -13.32
CA GLN A 17 -17.30 -7.88 -12.28
C GLN A 17 -17.12 -7.23 -10.92
N LEU A 18 -15.96 -6.61 -10.65
CA LEU A 18 -15.66 -5.96 -9.39
C LEU A 18 -16.25 -4.55 -9.27
N VAL A 19 -16.47 -3.87 -10.39
CA VAL A 19 -17.00 -2.49 -10.39
C VAL A 19 -18.30 -2.35 -9.59
N PRO A 20 -19.33 -3.24 -9.73
CA PRO A 20 -20.56 -3.10 -8.94
C PRO A 20 -20.34 -3.18 -7.43
N PHE A 21 -19.40 -4.00 -6.98
CA PHE A 21 -19.09 -4.12 -5.55
C PHE A 21 -18.45 -2.84 -5.01
N MET A 22 -17.57 -2.21 -5.79
CA MET A 22 -16.99 -0.92 -5.43
C MET A 22 -18.06 0.17 -5.39
N ALA A 23 -18.94 0.21 -6.37
CA ALA A 23 -20.03 1.19 -6.44
C ALA A 23 -20.98 1.10 -5.25
N GLN A 24 -21.30 -0.11 -4.79
CA GLN A 24 -22.17 -0.33 -3.62
C GLN A 24 -21.56 0.28 -2.34
N SER A 25 -20.24 0.39 -2.27
CA SER A 25 -19.53 0.97 -1.13
C SER A 25 -19.19 2.45 -1.32
N GLY A 26 -19.72 3.09 -2.36
CA GLY A 26 -19.56 4.51 -2.61
C GLY A 26 -18.33 4.88 -3.45
N PHE A 27 -17.65 3.92 -4.04
CA PHE A 27 -16.50 4.18 -4.90
C PHE A 27 -16.92 4.20 -6.37
N ASP A 28 -16.83 5.36 -7.00
CA ASP A 28 -17.10 5.54 -8.42
C ASP A 28 -15.86 5.21 -9.24
N VAL A 29 -15.75 3.96 -9.63
CA VAL A 29 -14.60 3.44 -10.36
C VAL A 29 -15.05 2.77 -11.66
N THR A 30 -14.14 2.74 -12.64
CA THR A 30 -14.36 2.05 -13.91
C THR A 30 -13.58 0.74 -13.95
N ALA A 31 -13.89 -0.12 -14.93
CA ALA A 31 -13.09 -1.32 -15.16
C ALA A 31 -11.63 -0.96 -15.49
N ALA A 32 -11.40 0.16 -16.17
CA ALA A 32 -10.04 0.64 -16.45
C ALA A 32 -9.26 0.98 -15.17
N ASP A 33 -9.94 1.57 -14.17
CA ASP A 33 -9.33 1.86 -12.86
C ASP A 33 -8.97 0.59 -12.10
N MET A 34 -9.80 -0.45 -12.23
CA MET A 34 -9.58 -1.73 -11.55
C MET A 34 -8.52 -2.60 -12.22
N ARG A 35 -8.30 -2.42 -13.51
CA ARG A 35 -7.40 -3.29 -14.30
C ARG A 35 -5.99 -3.42 -13.73
N PRO A 36 -5.28 -2.34 -13.32
CA PRO A 36 -3.95 -2.47 -12.74
C PRO A 36 -3.95 -3.09 -11.34
N ILE A 37 -5.08 -3.06 -10.66
CA ILE A 37 -5.24 -3.55 -9.28
C ILE A 37 -5.54 -5.04 -9.25
N VAL A 38 -6.29 -5.56 -10.21
CA VAL A 38 -6.73 -6.95 -10.26
C VAL A 38 -5.59 -7.95 -10.08
N PRO A 39 -4.45 -7.85 -10.81
CA PRO A 39 -3.37 -8.80 -10.63
C PRO A 39 -2.79 -8.85 -9.21
N LEU A 40 -2.88 -7.75 -8.47
CA LEU A 40 -2.34 -7.64 -7.12
C LEU A 40 -3.19 -8.39 -6.08
N VAL A 41 -4.47 -8.58 -6.34
CA VAL A 41 -5.43 -9.12 -5.37
C VAL A 41 -6.09 -10.43 -5.80
N GLN A 42 -6.09 -10.75 -7.08
CA GLN A 42 -6.85 -11.87 -7.66
C GLN A 42 -6.63 -13.19 -6.93
N GLU A 43 -5.37 -13.54 -6.64
CA GLU A 43 -5.00 -14.78 -5.96
C GLU A 43 -5.51 -14.85 -4.51
N ARG A 44 -5.77 -13.70 -3.90
CA ARG A 44 -6.17 -13.59 -2.51
C ARG A 44 -7.68 -13.42 -2.32
N LEU A 45 -8.41 -13.17 -3.41
CA LEU A 45 -9.87 -13.03 -3.36
C LEU A 45 -10.53 -14.40 -3.24
N LYS A 46 -11.32 -14.56 -2.20
CA LYS A 46 -12.18 -15.75 -2.02
C LYS A 46 -13.57 -15.47 -2.58
N THR A 47 -14.06 -14.23 -2.40
CA THR A 47 -15.32 -13.74 -2.94
C THR A 47 -15.11 -12.37 -3.55
N LEU A 48 -16.00 -11.97 -4.49
CA LEU A 48 -15.93 -10.66 -5.13
C LEU A 48 -16.16 -9.51 -4.13
N SER A 49 -16.97 -9.73 -3.11
CA SER A 49 -17.29 -8.71 -2.12
C SER A 49 -16.09 -8.27 -1.27
N GLU A 50 -15.07 -9.12 -1.17
CA GLU A 50 -13.84 -8.77 -0.44
C GLU A 50 -13.02 -7.67 -1.12
N ILE A 51 -13.33 -7.33 -2.38
CA ILE A 51 -12.54 -6.36 -3.15
C ILE A 51 -12.47 -5.00 -2.46
N VAL A 52 -13.56 -4.54 -1.87
CA VAL A 52 -13.63 -3.22 -1.24
C VAL A 52 -12.62 -3.12 -0.10
N GLU A 53 -12.65 -4.09 0.83
CA GLU A 53 -11.73 -4.12 1.97
C GLU A 53 -10.27 -4.21 1.54
N ARG A 54 -10.00 -4.91 0.44
CA ARG A 54 -8.64 -5.13 -0.03
C ARG A 54 -8.06 -3.99 -0.87
N THR A 55 -8.91 -3.11 -1.41
CA THR A 55 -8.49 -2.11 -2.40
C THR A 55 -9.02 -0.70 -2.17
N ASP A 56 -9.81 -0.48 -1.13
CA ASP A 56 -10.40 0.83 -0.83
C ASP A 56 -9.35 1.94 -0.76
N PHE A 57 -8.19 1.68 -0.20
CA PHE A 57 -7.11 2.65 -0.05
C PHE A 57 -6.60 3.21 -1.38
N PHE A 58 -6.74 2.48 -2.51
CA PHE A 58 -6.36 3.01 -3.82
C PHE A 58 -7.21 4.20 -4.24
N PHE A 59 -8.45 4.29 -3.73
CA PHE A 59 -9.45 5.27 -4.15
C PHE A 59 -9.80 6.30 -3.07
N GLN A 60 -9.21 6.18 -1.89
CA GLN A 60 -9.40 7.15 -0.80
C GLN A 60 -8.44 8.32 -0.96
N ASP A 61 -8.94 9.56 -0.82
CA ASP A 61 -8.09 10.75 -0.81
C ASP A 61 -7.24 10.83 0.45
N GLN A 62 -7.83 10.47 1.58
CA GLN A 62 -7.16 10.45 2.87
C GLN A 62 -7.36 9.10 3.53
N LEU A 63 -6.27 8.56 4.07
CA LEU A 63 -6.31 7.32 4.84
C LEU A 63 -6.68 7.63 6.30
N ASP A 64 -7.55 6.80 6.87
CA ASP A 64 -7.92 6.89 8.27
C ASP A 64 -7.42 5.63 9.00
N TYR A 65 -6.44 5.82 9.87
CA TYR A 65 -5.86 4.75 10.69
C TYR A 65 -5.19 5.33 11.93
N ASP A 66 -5.04 4.48 12.96
CA ASP A 66 -4.39 4.87 14.20
C ASP A 66 -2.87 5.00 14.00
N ALA A 67 -2.28 6.10 14.48
CA ALA A 67 -0.84 6.35 14.40
C ALA A 67 0.01 5.21 15.01
N VAL A 68 -0.52 4.49 15.98
CA VAL A 68 0.19 3.37 16.60
C VAL A 68 0.53 2.26 15.60
N LEU A 69 -0.23 2.13 14.53
CA LEU A 69 0.04 1.15 13.46
C LEU A 69 1.34 1.46 12.70
N LEU A 70 1.81 2.70 12.75
CA LEU A 70 3.06 3.14 12.11
C LEU A 70 4.30 2.78 12.93
N VAL A 71 4.12 2.38 14.20
CA VAL A 71 5.27 1.96 15.02
C VAL A 71 5.74 0.60 14.55
N GLY A 72 6.99 0.52 14.12
CA GLY A 72 7.60 -0.70 13.63
C GLY A 72 7.70 -1.77 14.72
N LYS A 73 7.74 -3.03 14.29
CA LYS A 73 7.85 -4.16 15.21
C LYS A 73 9.15 -4.07 16.02
N LYS A 74 9.01 -4.10 17.34
CA LYS A 74 10.14 -3.95 18.29
C LYS A 74 10.87 -2.60 18.17
N MET A 75 10.14 -1.56 17.74
CA MET A 75 10.67 -0.20 17.59
C MET A 75 9.86 0.77 18.44
N SER A 76 10.45 1.89 18.78
CA SER A 76 9.72 3.02 19.38
C SER A 76 9.10 3.89 18.30
N ALA A 77 8.19 4.78 18.70
CA ALA A 77 7.62 5.78 17.79
C ALA A 77 8.70 6.72 17.23
N ALA A 78 9.66 7.11 18.05
CA ALA A 78 10.76 7.99 17.64
C ALA A 78 11.68 7.31 16.62
N GLU A 79 12.01 6.04 16.82
CA GLU A 79 12.79 5.25 15.87
C GLU A 79 12.04 5.09 14.54
N SER A 80 10.76 4.74 14.62
CA SER A 80 9.92 4.58 13.44
C SER A 80 9.80 5.89 12.65
N LEU A 81 9.71 7.02 13.34
CA LEU A 81 9.66 8.35 12.72
C LEU A 81 10.97 8.65 11.97
N ALA A 82 12.10 8.44 12.62
CA ALA A 82 13.42 8.69 12.01
C ALA A 82 13.61 7.85 10.74
N ASP A 83 13.25 6.58 10.80
CA ASP A 83 13.40 5.65 9.67
C ASP A 83 12.41 5.95 8.55
N LEU A 84 11.19 6.40 8.88
CA LEU A 84 10.22 6.82 7.86
C LEU A 84 10.65 8.10 7.15
N LEU A 85 11.27 9.06 7.88
CA LEU A 85 11.84 10.27 7.29
C LEU A 85 12.93 9.90 6.26
N ARG A 86 13.84 9.00 6.60
CA ARG A 86 14.88 8.53 5.69
C ARG A 86 14.27 7.80 4.48
N THR A 87 13.24 7.01 4.72
CA THR A 87 12.54 6.29 3.65
C THR A 87 11.85 7.25 2.68
N ARG A 88 11.21 8.28 3.21
CA ARG A 88 10.56 9.30 2.39
C ARG A 88 11.56 10.00 1.47
N GLU A 89 12.74 10.36 1.99
CA GLU A 89 13.82 10.95 1.20
C GLU A 89 14.29 10.00 0.09
N ALA A 90 14.48 8.73 0.42
CA ALA A 90 14.90 7.72 -0.54
C ALA A 90 13.87 7.51 -1.66
N LEU A 91 12.59 7.49 -1.32
CA LEU A 91 11.50 7.36 -2.30
C LEU A 91 11.41 8.58 -3.21
N ALA A 92 11.63 9.78 -2.67
CA ALA A 92 11.63 11.01 -3.47
C ALA A 92 12.80 11.07 -4.45
N ALA A 93 13.92 10.45 -4.12
CA ALA A 93 15.13 10.42 -4.94
C ALA A 93 15.08 9.38 -6.07
N LEU A 94 14.09 8.48 -6.07
CA LEU A 94 13.99 7.44 -7.10
C LEU A 94 13.67 8.07 -8.47
N PRO A 95 14.48 7.80 -9.50
CA PRO A 95 14.25 8.35 -10.83
C PRO A 95 13.06 7.71 -11.54
N THR A 96 12.74 6.45 -11.18
CA THR A 96 11.64 5.68 -11.76
C THR A 96 10.90 4.96 -10.64
N PHE A 97 9.57 5.03 -10.66
CA PHE A 97 8.73 4.47 -9.61
C PHE A 97 8.05 3.18 -10.09
N GLU A 98 8.88 2.19 -10.42
CA GLU A 98 8.46 0.87 -10.86
C GLU A 98 8.84 -0.17 -9.79
N ALA A 99 7.95 -1.12 -9.52
CA ALA A 99 8.11 -2.13 -8.46
C ALA A 99 9.47 -2.83 -8.54
N VAL A 100 9.84 -3.28 -9.74
CA VAL A 100 11.11 -3.99 -9.98
C VAL A 100 12.33 -3.14 -9.64
N LEU A 101 12.25 -1.84 -9.90
CA LEU A 101 13.36 -0.90 -9.69
C LEU A 101 13.39 -0.32 -8.28
N MET A 102 12.28 -0.37 -7.54
CA MET A 102 12.21 0.09 -6.15
C MET A 102 12.80 -0.90 -5.16
N GLU A 103 12.72 -2.19 -5.44
CA GLU A 103 13.05 -3.23 -4.46
C GLU A 103 14.50 -3.14 -3.97
N THR A 104 15.47 -3.02 -4.88
CA THR A 104 16.90 -2.97 -4.51
C THR A 104 17.23 -1.75 -3.66
N PRO A 105 16.88 -0.49 -4.06
CA PRO A 105 17.15 0.67 -3.21
C PRO A 105 16.49 0.58 -1.83
N MET A 106 15.29 0.01 -1.75
CA MET A 106 14.59 -0.13 -0.46
C MET A 106 15.22 -1.19 0.43
N ARG A 107 15.71 -2.28 -0.14
CA ARG A 107 16.46 -3.30 0.63
C ARG A 107 17.81 -2.79 1.08
N ASP A 108 18.48 -1.99 0.26
CA ASP A 108 19.74 -1.33 0.63
C ASP A 108 19.51 -0.37 1.81
N LEU A 109 18.40 0.37 1.79
CA LEU A 109 18.02 1.25 2.89
C LEU A 109 17.76 0.46 4.20
N VAL A 110 17.09 -0.68 4.11
CA VAL A 110 16.87 -1.58 5.26
C VAL A 110 18.21 -1.96 5.89
N ALA A 111 19.18 -2.34 5.07
CA ALA A 111 20.53 -2.70 5.54
C ALA A 111 21.26 -1.50 6.14
N GLU A 112 21.19 -0.34 5.50
CA GLU A 112 21.79 0.91 5.99
C GLU A 112 21.26 1.31 7.37
N LEU A 113 19.94 1.15 7.59
CA LEU A 113 19.28 1.49 8.84
C LEU A 113 19.46 0.40 9.93
N GLY A 114 20.03 -0.74 9.58
CA GLY A 114 20.21 -1.85 10.51
C GLY A 114 18.91 -2.53 10.92
N LEU A 115 17.88 -2.45 10.07
CA LEU A 115 16.57 -3.02 10.33
C LEU A 115 16.39 -4.38 9.65
N LYS A 116 15.32 -5.07 10.01
CA LYS A 116 14.79 -6.19 9.22
C LYS A 116 13.83 -5.64 8.18
N ALA A 117 13.76 -6.29 7.02
CA ALA A 117 12.87 -5.87 5.94
C ALA A 117 11.41 -5.71 6.41
N GLY A 118 10.92 -6.66 7.23
CA GLY A 118 9.57 -6.61 7.76
C GLY A 118 9.28 -5.39 8.66
N GLN A 119 10.30 -4.86 9.33
CA GLN A 119 10.15 -3.65 10.15
C GLN A 119 9.91 -2.43 9.26
N LEU A 120 10.80 -2.16 8.34
CA LEU A 120 10.70 -0.98 7.47
C LEU A 120 9.51 -1.08 6.52
N PHE A 121 9.36 -2.22 5.85
CA PHE A 121 8.27 -2.42 4.89
C PHE A 121 6.90 -2.43 5.55
N GLY A 122 6.83 -2.87 6.83
CA GLY A 122 5.61 -2.77 7.63
C GLY A 122 5.20 -1.32 7.88
N ILE A 123 6.15 -0.45 8.22
CA ILE A 123 5.91 1.00 8.40
C ILE A 123 5.43 1.62 7.09
N VAL A 124 6.14 1.37 6.00
CA VAL A 124 5.80 1.92 4.68
C VAL A 124 4.42 1.44 4.23
N ARG A 125 4.10 0.16 4.45
CA ARG A 125 2.79 -0.40 4.07
C ARG A 125 1.66 0.34 4.78
N VAL A 126 1.76 0.57 6.07
CA VAL A 126 0.75 1.34 6.80
C VAL A 126 0.69 2.78 6.31
N ALA A 127 1.84 3.41 6.07
CA ALA A 127 1.90 4.78 5.58
C ALA A 127 1.16 4.96 4.25
N VAL A 128 1.31 4.03 3.32
CA VAL A 128 0.74 4.16 1.96
C VAL A 128 -0.64 3.52 1.80
N THR A 129 -1.02 2.58 2.68
CA THR A 129 -2.32 1.89 2.58
C THR A 129 -3.23 2.08 3.79
N GLY A 130 -2.70 2.48 4.93
CA GLY A 130 -3.43 2.52 6.20
C GLY A 130 -3.68 1.15 6.82
N LYS A 131 -3.06 0.10 6.30
CA LYS A 131 -3.30 -1.29 6.69
C LYS A 131 -2.00 -2.04 6.93
N LYS A 132 -2.02 -2.98 7.88
CA LYS A 132 -0.89 -3.89 8.12
C LYS A 132 -0.84 -5.02 7.11
N VAL A 133 -1.99 -5.40 6.55
CA VAL A 133 -2.11 -6.43 5.51
C VAL A 133 -2.66 -5.78 4.26
N ALA A 134 -1.90 -5.87 3.18
CA ALA A 134 -2.21 -5.24 1.90
C ALA A 134 -1.64 -6.09 0.76
N PRO A 135 -1.96 -5.79 -0.51
CA PRO A 135 -1.29 -6.42 -1.64
C PRO A 135 0.22 -6.21 -1.61
N PRO A 136 1.01 -6.85 -2.47
CA PRO A 136 2.47 -6.69 -2.48
C PRO A 136 2.87 -5.21 -2.49
N LEU A 137 3.82 -4.85 -1.62
CA LEU A 137 4.11 -3.44 -1.31
C LEU A 137 4.56 -2.63 -2.52
N PHE A 138 5.58 -3.10 -3.24
CA PHE A 138 6.15 -2.30 -4.34
C PHE A 138 5.21 -2.21 -5.53
N ASP A 139 4.48 -3.28 -5.82
CA ASP A 139 3.43 -3.27 -6.86
C ASP A 139 2.31 -2.30 -6.49
N THR A 140 1.89 -2.27 -5.24
CA THR A 140 0.90 -1.34 -4.71
C THR A 140 1.38 0.10 -4.86
N MET A 141 2.63 0.38 -4.49
CA MET A 141 3.22 1.71 -4.59
C MET A 141 3.34 2.18 -6.04
N GLU A 142 3.67 1.27 -6.96
CA GLU A 142 3.70 1.58 -8.39
C GLU A 142 2.33 2.03 -8.90
N VAL A 143 1.26 1.32 -8.54
CA VAL A 143 -0.11 1.68 -8.92
C VAL A 143 -0.53 3.01 -8.30
N LEU A 144 -0.20 3.25 -7.02
CA LEU A 144 -0.48 4.53 -6.36
C LEU A 144 0.26 5.69 -7.01
N GLY A 145 1.49 5.46 -7.45
CA GLY A 145 2.37 6.47 -8.01
C GLY A 145 3.19 7.21 -6.95
N GLN A 146 4.31 7.77 -7.40
CA GLN A 146 5.29 8.43 -6.52
C GLN A 146 4.67 9.59 -5.73
N SER A 147 3.92 10.47 -6.38
CA SER A 147 3.33 11.64 -5.73
C SER A 147 2.41 11.27 -4.58
N ARG A 148 1.53 10.29 -4.78
CA ARG A 148 0.59 9.84 -3.73
C ARG A 148 1.32 9.14 -2.59
N CYS A 149 2.32 8.32 -2.91
CA CYS A 149 3.13 7.66 -1.89
C CYS A 149 3.88 8.66 -1.02
N LEU A 150 4.47 9.70 -1.62
CA LEU A 150 5.18 10.76 -0.89
C LEU A 150 4.21 11.57 -0.03
N GLU A 151 3.07 11.95 -0.55
CA GLU A 151 2.04 12.67 0.19
C GLU A 151 1.55 11.87 1.40
N ARG A 152 1.31 10.57 1.20
CA ARG A 152 0.88 9.68 2.28
C ARG A 152 1.98 9.44 3.31
N ALA A 153 3.23 9.37 2.87
CA ALA A 153 4.39 9.30 3.77
C ALA A 153 4.51 10.57 4.62
N ASP A 154 4.30 11.75 4.03
CA ASP A 154 4.33 13.02 4.76
C ASP A 154 3.24 13.06 5.85
N ARG A 155 2.02 12.63 5.54
CA ARG A 155 0.94 12.53 6.53
C ARG A 155 1.24 11.51 7.63
N ALA A 156 1.86 10.40 7.28
CA ALA A 156 2.29 9.39 8.25
C ALA A 156 3.37 9.94 9.19
N ILE A 157 4.31 10.72 8.65
CA ILE A 157 5.34 11.39 9.44
C ILE A 157 4.70 12.34 10.46
N GLU A 158 3.70 13.13 10.06
CA GLU A 158 2.97 14.01 10.97
C GLU A 158 2.28 13.22 12.10
N LYS A 159 1.64 12.10 11.77
CA LYS A 159 1.01 11.22 12.76
C LYS A 159 2.03 10.65 13.75
N LEU A 160 3.16 10.17 13.26
CA LEU A 160 4.23 9.64 14.12
C LEU A 160 4.87 10.72 14.98
N ALA A 161 5.06 11.91 14.43
CA ALA A 161 5.61 13.05 15.19
C ALA A 161 4.73 13.39 16.39
N SER A 162 3.41 13.37 16.21
CA SER A 162 2.45 13.59 17.30
C SER A 162 2.50 12.48 18.36
N LEU A 163 2.73 11.26 17.94
CA LEU A 163 2.82 10.11 18.84
C LEU A 163 4.15 10.06 19.60
N ALA A 164 5.23 10.54 18.99
CA ALA A 164 6.58 10.51 19.55
C ALA A 164 6.86 11.63 20.57
N LEU A 165 5.96 12.59 20.70
CA LEU A 165 6.09 13.70 21.66
C LEU A 165 6.00 13.27 23.12
#